data_8dc937190bc593387ebc13b031150722
#
_entry.id   8dc937190bc593387ebc13b031150722
#
_cell.length_a   1.000
_cell.length_b   1.000
_cell.length_c   1.000
_cell.angle_alpha   90.00
_cell.angle_beta   90.00
_cell.angle_gamma   90.00
#
_symmetry.space_group_name_H-M   'P 1'
#
loop_
_entity.id
_entity.type
_entity.pdbx_description
1 polymer ?
#
loop_
_entity_poly.entity_id
_entity_poly.type
_entity_poly.pdbx_seq_one_letter_code
_entity_poly.pdbx_strand_id
1 'polypeptide(L)'
;QRPTKADVVIGVPDSSISAAIGYSEASGIPYEMGLVKNKYIARTFIQPSQEMREKGVRMKLSAVRSLVKDKSVVLIDDSIVRGTTSLRIVRLLKEAGAKEVHVRIASPAITNPCFYGIDMSTREELLCARMSKEEACKAIEADSLEFLSEESLLKSGNRSELCMACFNGCYPTSLYQNKLNK
;
A
#
# COMPACT_ATOMS: atom_id res chain seq x y z
N GLN A 1 10.54 -11.59 -1.89
CA GLN A 1 11.65 -11.18 -1.02
C GLN A 1 11.36 -11.29 0.48
N ARG A 2 10.16 -11.21 0.92
CA ARG A 2 9.80 -11.20 2.36
C ARG A 2 8.70 -12.24 2.62
N PRO A 3 9.05 -13.53 2.61
CA PRO A 3 8.09 -14.59 2.84
C PRO A 3 7.48 -14.49 4.24
N THR A 4 6.24 -14.94 4.36
CA THR A 4 5.56 -15.13 5.63
C THR A 4 4.70 -16.38 5.53
N LYS A 5 4.39 -17.01 6.66
CA LYS A 5 3.42 -18.10 6.68
C LYS A 5 2.03 -17.48 6.64
N ALA A 6 1.25 -17.84 5.64
CA ALA A 6 -0.12 -17.37 5.48
C ALA A 6 -0.93 -18.36 4.64
N ASP A 7 -2.25 -18.22 4.70
CA ASP A 7 -3.18 -19.11 4.01
C ASP A 7 -3.58 -18.58 2.63
N VAL A 8 -3.49 -17.26 2.42
CA VAL A 8 -3.97 -16.62 1.20
C VAL A 8 -3.26 -15.31 0.91
N VAL A 9 -3.04 -15.03 -0.39
CA VAL A 9 -2.57 -13.73 -0.90
C VAL A 9 -3.75 -12.96 -1.48
N ILE A 10 -3.89 -11.69 -1.12
CA ILE A 10 -4.94 -10.79 -1.61
C ILE A 10 -4.29 -9.50 -2.11
N GLY A 11 -4.62 -9.06 -3.33
CA GLY A 11 -4.18 -7.77 -3.86
C GLY A 11 -5.23 -6.68 -3.62
N VAL A 12 -4.78 -5.47 -3.31
CA VAL A 12 -5.68 -4.30 -3.29
C VAL A 12 -6.09 -3.97 -4.74
N PRO A 13 -7.39 -4.04 -5.06
CA PRO A 13 -7.82 -3.77 -6.43
C PRO A 13 -7.82 -2.26 -6.75
N ASP A 14 -7.45 -1.83 -7.96
CA ASP A 14 -7.09 -2.66 -9.12
C ASP A 14 -5.57 -2.74 -9.31
N SER A 15 -4.81 -1.80 -8.71
CA SER A 15 -3.38 -1.54 -8.98
C SER A 15 -2.45 -2.67 -8.53
N SER A 16 -2.78 -3.37 -7.45
CA SER A 16 -1.86 -4.33 -6.83
C SER A 16 -2.10 -5.79 -7.22
N ILE A 17 -3.05 -6.05 -8.13
CA ILE A 17 -3.43 -7.43 -8.53
C ILE A 17 -2.26 -8.17 -9.16
N SER A 18 -1.54 -7.57 -10.10
CA SER A 18 -0.40 -8.19 -10.76
C SER A 18 0.75 -8.50 -9.79
N ALA A 19 1.03 -7.60 -8.86
CA ALA A 19 2.02 -7.82 -7.82
C ALA A 19 1.61 -8.95 -6.86
N ALA A 20 0.30 -9.06 -6.55
CA ALA A 20 -0.23 -10.13 -5.70
C ALA A 20 -0.12 -11.50 -6.38
N ILE A 21 -0.42 -11.58 -7.67
CA ILE A 21 -0.25 -12.81 -8.46
C ILE A 21 1.22 -13.24 -8.47
N GLY A 22 2.15 -12.32 -8.77
CA GLY A 22 3.58 -12.62 -8.75
C GLY A 22 4.10 -13.02 -7.37
N TYR A 23 3.56 -12.44 -6.29
CA TYR A 23 3.88 -12.88 -4.92
C TYR A 23 3.36 -14.29 -4.64
N SER A 24 2.13 -14.59 -5.05
CA SER A 24 1.53 -15.92 -4.93
C SER A 24 2.36 -16.99 -5.65
N GLU A 25 2.71 -16.74 -6.90
CA GLU A 25 3.54 -17.67 -7.69
C GLU A 25 4.91 -17.92 -7.04
N ALA A 26 5.56 -16.87 -6.54
CA ALA A 26 6.88 -16.97 -5.92
C ALA A 26 6.85 -17.61 -4.52
N SER A 27 5.75 -17.47 -3.78
CA SER A 27 5.62 -17.96 -2.39
C SER A 27 4.94 -19.33 -2.29
N GLY A 28 4.20 -19.75 -3.34
CA GLY A 28 3.35 -20.93 -3.31
C GLY A 28 2.05 -20.75 -2.50
N ILE A 29 1.78 -19.55 -1.96
CA ILE A 29 0.54 -19.24 -1.25
C ILE A 29 -0.54 -18.87 -2.26
N PRO A 30 -1.75 -19.47 -2.21
CA PRO A 30 -2.78 -19.25 -3.21
C PRO A 30 -3.26 -17.79 -3.23
N TYR A 31 -3.46 -17.25 -4.43
CA TYR A 31 -4.08 -15.94 -4.65
C TYR A 31 -5.60 -16.05 -4.67
N GLU A 32 -6.28 -15.13 -3.99
CA GLU A 32 -7.73 -15.04 -3.98
C GLU A 32 -8.20 -13.58 -4.11
N MET A 33 -9.35 -13.37 -4.73
CA MET A 33 -9.99 -12.06 -4.81
C MET A 33 -10.75 -11.72 -3.52
N GLY A 34 -10.03 -11.66 -2.41
CA GLY A 34 -10.60 -11.40 -1.08
C GLY A 34 -11.06 -9.95 -0.87
N LEU A 35 -10.71 -9.03 -1.76
CA LEU A 35 -11.18 -7.64 -1.80
C LEU A 35 -11.85 -7.36 -3.14
N VAL A 36 -13.03 -6.74 -3.09
CA VAL A 36 -13.81 -6.33 -4.28
C VAL A 36 -14.04 -4.83 -4.26
N LYS A 37 -13.77 -4.18 -5.39
CA LYS A 37 -14.01 -2.75 -5.58
C LYS A 37 -15.37 -2.51 -6.24
N ASN A 38 -16.20 -1.71 -5.59
CA ASN A 38 -17.46 -1.27 -6.18
C ASN A 38 -17.21 -0.19 -7.23
N LYS A 39 -17.40 -0.53 -8.51
CA LYS A 39 -17.17 0.36 -9.65
C LYS A 39 -18.26 1.41 -9.83
N TYR A 40 -19.44 1.24 -9.23
CA TYR A 40 -20.57 2.17 -9.34
C TYR A 40 -20.42 3.38 -8.41
N ILE A 41 -19.50 3.35 -7.45
CA ILE A 41 -19.24 4.49 -6.56
C ILE A 41 -18.15 5.36 -7.18
N ALA A 42 -18.57 6.47 -7.81
CA ALA A 42 -17.68 7.48 -8.38
C ALA A 42 -16.77 8.12 -7.33
N ARG A 43 -15.77 8.91 -7.77
CA ARG A 43 -14.82 9.62 -6.88
C ARG A 43 -15.58 10.45 -5.84
N THR A 44 -15.40 10.11 -4.57
CA THR A 44 -16.08 10.67 -3.39
C THR A 44 -15.64 12.09 -3.02
N PHE A 45 -14.86 12.77 -3.86
CA PHE A 45 -14.38 14.13 -3.61
C PHE A 45 -15.45 15.24 -3.68
N ILE A 46 -16.69 14.90 -4.09
CA ILE A 46 -17.78 15.87 -4.31
C ILE A 46 -18.88 15.75 -3.24
N GLN A 47 -18.67 15.04 -2.14
CA GLN A 47 -19.70 14.90 -1.11
C GLN A 47 -19.52 15.95 0.02
N PRO A 48 -20.62 16.66 0.42
CA PRO A 48 -20.54 17.84 1.25
C PRO A 48 -20.27 17.59 2.74
N SER A 49 -20.33 16.36 3.24
CA SER A 49 -20.07 16.06 4.66
C SER A 49 -19.01 14.98 4.89
N GLN A 50 -18.32 15.07 6.03
CA GLN A 50 -17.30 14.12 6.46
C GLN A 50 -17.87 12.70 6.63
N GLU A 51 -19.06 12.59 7.24
CA GLU A 51 -19.78 11.29 7.39
C GLU A 51 -20.14 10.63 6.06
N MET A 52 -20.57 11.43 5.08
CA MET A 52 -20.87 10.91 3.74
C MET A 52 -19.62 10.49 2.99
N ARG A 53 -18.47 11.18 3.22
CA ARG A 53 -17.17 10.76 2.69
C ARG A 53 -16.69 9.46 3.32
N GLU A 54 -16.88 9.28 4.61
CA GLU A 54 -16.53 8.03 5.32
C GLU A 54 -17.42 6.86 4.91
N LYS A 55 -18.73 7.08 4.77
CA LYS A 55 -19.66 6.09 4.21
C LYS A 55 -19.35 5.75 2.75
N GLY A 56 -19.08 6.74 1.91
CA GLY A 56 -18.74 6.55 0.50
C GLY A 56 -17.44 5.75 0.31
N VAL A 57 -16.47 5.88 1.20
CA VAL A 57 -15.22 5.10 1.13
C VAL A 57 -15.42 3.68 1.69
N ARG A 58 -16.27 3.46 2.71
CA ARG A 58 -16.67 2.11 3.15
C ARG A 58 -17.38 1.32 2.04
N MET A 59 -18.14 2.00 1.19
CA MET A 59 -18.84 1.35 0.06
C MET A 59 -17.93 1.05 -1.14
N LYS A 60 -16.70 1.56 -1.16
CA LYS A 60 -15.79 1.44 -2.32
C LYS A 60 -15.01 0.14 -2.36
N LEU A 61 -14.71 -0.43 -1.20
CA LEU A 61 -14.04 -1.73 -1.04
C LEU A 61 -14.84 -2.61 -0.08
N SER A 62 -14.99 -3.87 -0.42
CA SER A 62 -15.64 -4.88 0.41
C SER A 62 -14.75 -6.12 0.52
N ALA A 63 -14.63 -6.68 1.72
CA ALA A 63 -13.95 -7.95 1.92
C ALA A 63 -14.91 -9.13 1.67
N VAL A 64 -14.44 -10.13 0.95
CA VAL A 64 -15.18 -11.38 0.71
C VAL A 64 -14.94 -12.30 1.91
N ARG A 65 -15.88 -12.27 2.86
CA ARG A 65 -15.75 -12.94 4.16
C ARG A 65 -15.39 -14.43 4.07
N SER A 66 -15.98 -15.15 3.13
CA SER A 66 -15.69 -16.59 2.93
C SER A 66 -14.23 -16.89 2.55
N LEU A 67 -13.55 -15.91 1.95
CA LEU A 67 -12.16 -16.04 1.51
C LEU A 67 -11.14 -15.62 2.58
N VAL A 68 -11.55 -14.83 3.59
CA VAL A 68 -10.64 -14.25 4.58
C VAL A 68 -10.89 -14.76 6.01
N LYS A 69 -12.11 -15.21 6.32
CA LYS A 69 -12.47 -15.62 7.68
C LYS A 69 -11.58 -16.75 8.19
N ASP A 70 -11.07 -16.59 9.39
CA ASP A 70 -10.19 -17.53 10.12
C ASP A 70 -8.84 -17.80 9.42
N LYS A 71 -8.46 -16.98 8.43
CA LYS A 71 -7.21 -17.11 7.68
C LYS A 71 -6.17 -16.05 8.05
N SER A 72 -4.89 -16.44 7.93
CA SER A 72 -3.76 -15.51 7.87
C SER A 72 -3.61 -15.01 6.44
N VAL A 73 -3.69 -13.69 6.23
CA VAL A 73 -3.77 -13.03 4.93
C VAL A 73 -2.48 -12.28 4.63
N VAL A 74 -1.90 -12.49 3.45
CA VAL A 74 -0.91 -11.56 2.88
C VAL A 74 -1.67 -10.54 2.02
N LEU A 75 -1.67 -9.30 2.46
CA LEU A 75 -2.23 -8.17 1.72
C LEU A 75 -1.13 -7.49 0.91
N ILE A 76 -1.27 -7.48 -0.42
CA ILE A 76 -0.36 -6.78 -1.33
C ILE A 76 -0.96 -5.44 -1.73
N ASP A 77 -0.19 -4.37 -1.52
CA ASP A 77 -0.55 -3.02 -2.00
C ASP A 77 0.61 -2.42 -2.82
N ASP A 78 0.33 -1.44 -3.67
CA ASP A 78 1.33 -0.81 -4.54
C ASP A 78 2.25 0.14 -3.76
N SER A 79 1.70 0.96 -2.87
CA SER A 79 2.45 1.95 -2.10
C SER A 79 1.72 2.39 -0.83
N ILE A 80 2.46 2.90 0.16
CA ILE A 80 1.93 3.60 1.32
C ILE A 80 2.44 5.04 1.32
N VAL A 81 1.50 6.00 1.25
CA VAL A 81 1.79 7.44 1.38
C VAL A 81 1.45 7.91 2.79
N ARG A 82 0.17 8.06 3.10
CA ARG A 82 -0.33 8.57 4.40
C ARG A 82 -0.70 7.46 5.39
N GLY A 83 -0.85 6.22 4.94
CA GLY A 83 -1.25 5.06 5.75
C GLY A 83 -2.75 4.95 6.04
N THR A 84 -3.55 5.98 5.79
CA THR A 84 -4.99 5.98 6.09
C THR A 84 -5.77 4.95 5.29
N THR A 85 -5.41 4.73 4.03
CA THR A 85 -6.02 3.69 3.18
C THR A 85 -5.64 2.30 3.66
N SER A 86 -4.36 2.07 3.93
CA SER A 86 -3.84 0.78 4.42
C SER A 86 -4.48 0.39 5.76
N LEU A 87 -4.55 1.32 6.72
CA LEU A 87 -5.26 1.12 8.01
C LEU A 87 -6.71 0.68 7.80
N ARG A 88 -7.43 1.36 6.90
CA ARG A 88 -8.82 1.03 6.61
C ARG A 88 -8.97 -0.36 6.00
N ILE A 89 -8.09 -0.75 5.07
CA ILE A 89 -8.14 -2.06 4.42
C ILE A 89 -7.81 -3.17 5.43
N VAL A 90 -6.80 -2.96 6.28
CA VAL A 90 -6.45 -3.91 7.35
C VAL A 90 -7.64 -4.12 8.29
N ARG A 91 -8.28 -3.04 8.76
CA ARG A 91 -9.50 -3.13 9.60
C ARG A 91 -10.63 -3.85 8.89
N LEU A 92 -10.88 -3.55 7.62
CA LEU A 92 -11.89 -4.22 6.81
C LEU A 92 -11.69 -5.74 6.75
N LEU A 93 -10.44 -6.20 6.57
CA LEU A 93 -10.10 -7.63 6.57
C LEU A 93 -10.27 -8.25 7.96
N LYS A 94 -9.83 -7.56 9.03
CA LYS A 94 -10.01 -8.02 10.42
C LYS A 94 -11.49 -8.06 10.81
N GLU A 95 -12.30 -7.08 10.43
CA GLU A 95 -13.76 -7.08 10.62
C GLU A 95 -14.45 -8.22 9.85
N ALA A 96 -13.91 -8.60 8.68
CA ALA A 96 -14.38 -9.78 7.94
C ALA A 96 -13.95 -11.12 8.56
N GLY A 97 -13.12 -11.10 9.61
CA GLY A 97 -12.70 -12.26 10.39
C GLY A 97 -11.33 -12.80 10.01
N ALA A 98 -10.48 -12.05 9.35
CA ALA A 98 -9.09 -12.43 9.15
C ALA A 98 -8.37 -12.58 10.50
N LYS A 99 -7.56 -13.62 10.64
CA LYS A 99 -6.81 -13.96 11.86
C LYS A 99 -5.59 -13.07 12.01
N GLU A 100 -4.87 -12.89 10.91
CA GLU A 100 -3.69 -12.05 10.78
C GLU A 100 -3.71 -11.36 9.40
N VAL A 101 -3.15 -10.15 9.33
CA VAL A 101 -2.99 -9.40 8.08
C VAL A 101 -1.54 -8.94 7.94
N HIS A 102 -0.82 -9.58 7.05
CA HIS A 102 0.58 -9.29 6.73
C HIS A 102 0.66 -8.40 5.50
N VAL A 103 1.03 -7.15 5.66
CA VAL A 103 1.08 -6.18 4.56
C VAL A 103 2.43 -6.26 3.84
N ARG A 104 2.39 -6.34 2.51
CA ARG A 104 3.56 -6.33 1.62
C ARG A 104 3.37 -5.27 0.55
N ILE A 105 4.28 -4.32 0.51
CA ILE A 105 4.21 -3.17 -0.40
C ILE A 105 5.13 -3.39 -1.58
N ALA A 106 4.58 -3.25 -2.79
CA ALA A 106 5.28 -3.48 -4.06
C ALA A 106 6.19 -2.30 -4.47
N SER A 107 6.38 -1.33 -3.59
CA SER A 107 7.37 -0.25 -3.72
C SER A 107 8.27 -0.16 -2.48
N PRO A 108 9.40 0.54 -2.56
CA PRO A 108 10.14 0.99 -1.38
C PRO A 108 9.32 1.95 -0.51
N ALA A 109 9.77 2.18 0.72
CA ALA A 109 9.14 3.14 1.61
C ALA A 109 9.24 4.56 1.04
N ILE A 110 8.10 5.28 0.98
CA ILE A 110 8.05 6.67 0.50
C ILE A 110 8.43 7.57 1.67
N THR A 111 9.61 8.19 1.59
CA THR A 111 10.19 9.02 2.66
C THR A 111 10.38 10.48 2.26
N ASN A 112 10.26 10.78 0.95
CA ASN A 112 10.45 12.12 0.42
C ASN A 112 9.28 12.55 -0.48
N PRO A 113 8.96 13.85 -0.54
CA PRO A 113 7.89 14.36 -1.40
C PRO A 113 8.20 14.17 -2.88
N CYS A 114 7.18 14.20 -3.73
CA CYS A 114 7.33 14.23 -5.18
C CYS A 114 7.12 15.65 -5.70
N PHE A 115 8.04 16.14 -6.52
CA PHE A 115 7.93 17.44 -7.18
C PHE A 115 7.63 17.32 -8.70
N TYR A 116 7.36 16.10 -9.17
CA TYR A 116 7.18 15.78 -10.60
C TYR A 116 5.74 15.34 -10.94
N GLY A 117 4.76 15.74 -10.13
CA GLY A 117 3.34 15.60 -10.47
C GLY A 117 2.55 14.56 -9.67
N ILE A 118 3.16 13.87 -8.71
CA ILE A 118 2.40 13.03 -7.78
C ILE A 118 1.97 13.88 -6.57
N ASP A 119 0.71 13.75 -6.13
CA ASP A 119 0.14 14.48 -4.98
C ASP A 119 0.66 13.92 -3.64
N MET A 120 1.91 14.21 -3.36
CA MET A 120 2.60 14.00 -2.08
C MET A 120 3.67 15.08 -1.94
N SER A 121 3.23 16.29 -1.64
CA SER A 121 4.05 17.52 -1.74
C SER A 121 4.80 17.87 -0.47
N THR A 122 4.42 17.32 0.67
CA THR A 122 5.04 17.62 1.97
C THR A 122 5.51 16.36 2.67
N ARG A 123 6.60 16.47 3.44
CA ARG A 123 7.20 15.35 4.17
C ARG A 123 6.36 14.94 5.38
N GLU A 124 5.63 15.90 5.95
CA GLU A 124 4.80 15.73 7.15
C GLU A 124 3.62 14.77 6.91
N GLU A 125 3.15 14.66 5.67
CA GLU A 125 2.07 13.75 5.32
C GLU A 125 2.52 12.31 5.04
N LEU A 126 3.83 12.08 4.85
CA LEU A 126 4.39 10.79 4.52
C LEU A 126 4.57 9.93 5.76
N LEU A 127 3.90 8.79 5.82
CA LEU A 127 3.95 7.87 6.97
C LEU A 127 5.39 7.44 7.28
N CYS A 128 6.11 6.96 6.25
CA CYS A 128 7.47 6.42 6.40
C CYS A 128 8.56 7.50 6.51
N ALA A 129 8.23 8.79 6.34
CA ALA A 129 9.15 9.89 6.65
C ALA A 129 9.15 10.25 8.15
N ARG A 130 8.08 9.90 8.88
CA ARG A 130 7.86 10.27 10.29
C ARG A 130 7.98 9.08 11.23
N MET A 131 7.87 7.88 10.73
CA MET A 131 7.77 6.65 11.51
C MET A 131 8.73 5.60 10.98
N SER A 132 9.32 4.82 11.89
CA SER A 132 10.00 3.58 11.54
C SER A 132 9.02 2.57 10.92
N LYS A 133 9.54 1.53 10.29
CA LYS A 133 8.73 0.44 9.75
C LYS A 133 7.85 -0.20 10.83
N GLU A 134 8.38 -0.40 12.01
CA GLU A 134 7.70 -0.99 13.16
C GLU A 134 6.56 -0.10 13.67
N GLU A 135 6.79 1.22 13.73
CA GLU A 135 5.75 2.19 14.10
C GLU A 135 4.67 2.30 13.01
N ALA A 136 5.07 2.33 11.73
CA ALA A 136 4.15 2.33 10.60
C ALA A 136 3.28 1.07 10.57
N CYS A 137 3.86 -0.11 10.87
CA CYS A 137 3.12 -1.37 11.01
C CYS A 137 2.03 -1.27 12.08
N LYS A 138 2.38 -0.74 13.25
CA LYS A 138 1.43 -0.50 14.34
C LYS A 138 0.36 0.54 13.95
N ALA A 139 0.76 1.62 13.30
CA ALA A 139 -0.15 2.69 12.88
C ALA A 139 -1.20 2.22 11.87
N ILE A 140 -0.88 1.24 11.02
CA ILE A 140 -1.86 0.62 10.10
C ILE A 140 -2.52 -0.63 10.68
N GLU A 141 -2.25 -0.98 11.95
CA GLU A 141 -2.79 -2.16 12.66
C GLU A 141 -2.51 -3.50 11.97
N ALA A 142 -1.43 -3.59 11.20
CA ALA A 142 -1.00 -4.81 10.54
C ALA A 142 -0.19 -5.71 11.51
N ASP A 143 -0.22 -7.02 11.26
CA ASP A 143 0.55 -7.99 12.04
C ASP A 143 2.02 -8.05 11.57
N SER A 144 2.28 -7.69 10.32
CA SER A 144 3.63 -7.38 9.82
C SER A 144 3.57 -6.46 8.60
N LEU A 145 4.62 -5.65 8.40
CA LEU A 145 4.77 -4.74 7.27
C LEU A 145 6.16 -4.90 6.66
N GLU A 146 6.22 -5.10 5.34
CA GLU A 146 7.47 -5.10 4.58
C GLU A 146 7.31 -4.37 3.25
N PHE A 147 8.41 -3.75 2.82
CA PHE A 147 8.51 -3.00 1.57
C PHE A 147 9.43 -3.72 0.58
N LEU A 148 9.20 -3.51 -0.70
CA LEU A 148 10.16 -3.89 -1.74
C LEU A 148 11.45 -3.08 -1.56
N SER A 149 12.61 -3.66 -1.82
CA SER A 149 13.85 -2.90 -1.82
C SER A 149 14.00 -2.08 -3.11
N GLU A 150 14.74 -0.96 -3.05
CA GLU A 150 15.05 -0.14 -4.23
C GLU A 150 15.74 -0.98 -5.34
N GLU A 151 16.70 -1.83 -4.96
CA GLU A 151 17.37 -2.75 -5.87
C GLU A 151 16.40 -3.67 -6.60
N SER A 152 15.40 -4.21 -5.89
CA SER A 152 14.42 -5.10 -6.47
C SER A 152 13.42 -4.37 -7.37
N LEU A 153 13.09 -3.13 -7.04
CA LEU A 153 12.28 -2.29 -7.91
C LEU A 153 12.99 -2.04 -9.25
N LEU A 154 14.27 -1.67 -9.21
CA LEU A 154 15.09 -1.47 -10.42
C LEU A 154 15.19 -2.75 -11.25
N LYS A 155 15.44 -3.90 -10.61
CA LYS A 155 15.46 -5.21 -11.28
C LYS A 155 14.12 -5.56 -11.96
N SER A 156 13.00 -5.30 -11.29
CA SER A 156 11.67 -5.61 -11.83
C SER A 156 11.32 -4.75 -13.05
N GLY A 157 11.78 -3.50 -13.08
CA GLY A 157 11.58 -2.59 -14.19
C GLY A 157 12.50 -2.85 -15.40
N ASN A 158 13.50 -3.70 -15.27
CA ASN A 158 14.55 -3.93 -16.27
C ASN A 158 15.16 -2.63 -16.82
N ARG A 159 15.29 -1.61 -15.95
CA ARG A 159 15.80 -0.27 -16.27
C ARG A 159 16.66 0.23 -15.12
N SER A 160 17.81 0.81 -15.47
CA SER A 160 18.71 1.47 -14.52
C SER A 160 18.35 2.94 -14.23
N GLU A 161 17.56 3.56 -15.12
CA GLU A 161 17.24 4.99 -15.08
C GLU A 161 15.77 5.22 -14.73
N LEU A 162 15.41 4.97 -13.48
CA LEU A 162 14.11 5.32 -12.92
C LEU A 162 14.27 6.46 -11.91
N CYS A 163 13.29 7.37 -11.89
CA CYS A 163 13.24 8.37 -10.82
C CYS A 163 12.91 7.67 -9.49
N MET A 164 13.85 7.69 -8.55
CA MET A 164 13.74 7.09 -7.22
C MET A 164 13.63 8.14 -6.10
N ALA A 165 13.45 9.42 -6.46
CA ALA A 165 13.56 10.54 -5.54
C ALA A 165 12.63 10.46 -4.31
N CYS A 166 11.41 9.96 -4.47
CA CYS A 166 10.48 9.78 -3.36
C CYS A 166 10.93 8.69 -2.37
N PHE A 167 11.83 7.78 -2.76
CA PHE A 167 12.37 6.73 -1.90
C PHE A 167 13.70 7.14 -1.27
N ASN A 168 14.66 7.65 -2.06
CA ASN A 168 16.04 7.90 -1.62
C ASN A 168 16.43 9.38 -1.50
N GLY A 169 15.57 10.33 -1.90
CA GLY A 169 15.84 11.76 -1.84
C GLY A 169 16.77 12.29 -2.95
N CYS A 170 17.15 11.46 -3.93
CA CYS A 170 17.99 11.86 -5.05
C CYS A 170 17.14 12.39 -6.21
N TYR A 171 16.97 13.70 -6.29
CA TYR A 171 16.16 14.32 -7.35
C TYR A 171 16.96 14.52 -8.62
N PRO A 172 16.42 14.18 -9.81
CA PRO A 172 17.15 14.29 -11.08
C PRO A 172 17.40 15.72 -11.52
N THR A 173 16.76 16.73 -10.91
CA THR A 173 16.97 18.14 -11.22
C THR A 173 17.54 18.90 -10.02
N SER A 174 18.56 19.73 -10.22
CA SER A 174 19.20 20.53 -9.17
C SER A 174 18.22 21.47 -8.45
N LEU A 175 17.20 21.97 -9.15
CA LEU A 175 16.15 22.82 -8.58
C LEU A 175 15.45 22.14 -7.38
N TYR A 176 15.12 20.86 -7.49
CA TYR A 176 14.39 20.12 -6.45
C TYR A 176 15.32 19.46 -5.44
N GLN A 177 16.54 19.10 -5.85
CA GLN A 177 17.56 18.62 -4.90
C GLN A 177 17.87 19.69 -3.84
N ASN A 178 17.93 20.96 -4.22
CA ASN A 178 18.17 22.08 -3.30
C ASN A 178 16.96 22.41 -2.39
N LYS A 179 15.76 21.98 -2.74
CA LYS A 179 14.55 22.16 -1.88
C LYS A 179 14.53 21.25 -0.66
N LEU A 180 15.15 20.07 -0.73
CA LEU A 180 15.24 19.14 0.40
C LEU A 180 16.19 19.64 1.50
N ASN A 181 17.15 20.48 1.15
CA ASN A 181 18.18 20.99 2.05
C ASN A 181 17.80 22.32 2.73
N LYS A 182 16.57 22.80 2.52
CA LYS A 182 15.98 23.96 3.19
C LYS A 182 14.88 23.55 4.15
#